data_bd5f5851e4108db65f3111457c531df6
#
_entry.id   bd5f5851e4108db65f3111457c531df6
#
_cell.length_a   1.000
_cell.length_b   1.000
_cell.length_c   1.000
_cell.angle_alpha   90.00
_cell.angle_beta   90.00
_cell.angle_gamma   90.00
#
_symmetry.space_group_name_H-M   'P 1'
#
loop_
_entity.id
_entity.type
_entity.pdbx_description
1 polymer ?
#
loop_
_entity_poly.entity_id
_entity_poly.type
_entity_poly.pdbx_seq_one_letter_code
_entity_poly.pdbx_strand_id
1 'polypeptide(L)'
;MTSLFESAWSCCRLARSLRGTLLAGLASGLLAVGFPGTTVAQTPSGPRPLPPTTKSAVQAEPADRAGATAVLERLRDDVTRLASPEFEGRGTAAGKQKTIEFLVGRFEQLGLQPLFPDDSFRQAIPGPAGTGNPPPTLGWNIGGFIPGTDPRLKDEVLILSAHHDHLGVRNGQVYPGADDNAGSVSMMLEVARRVAQPGGALPRTLVILSCDLEEHLLWGARWFVAHPPWPLERVKLFVTAELIGRTLGDLPLPAVFVMGGELSPGLRPLVDRVAHSPELLVRHLGVDLVGVRSDYGPFRGEKVPFLFFSGGEHRDYHRPTDTAEKLDYRRIAQITELVHGTLKGVAEEVEPPAFGLQPEHTLDEVQTIEEITGLLLKLDDQGREKGRGRLSDQQRFTVSNVHVKTKQLLEQGSVTASDRAWLIRSTQVLLLTVF
;
A
#
# COMPACT_ATOMS: atom_id res chain seq x y z
N MET A 1 4.02 29.50 -18.04
CA MET A 1 4.51 28.37 -17.23
C MET A 1 3.44 27.32 -16.94
N THR A 2 2.23 27.53 -17.37
CA THR A 2 1.07 26.61 -17.23
C THR A 2 0.99 25.51 -18.31
N SER A 3 1.72 25.63 -19.43
CA SER A 3 1.50 24.75 -20.60
C SER A 3 2.27 23.41 -20.59
N LEU A 4 3.32 23.26 -19.79
CA LEU A 4 4.08 22.00 -19.69
C LEU A 4 3.49 21.02 -18.65
N PHE A 5 2.76 21.52 -17.67
CA PHE A 5 2.04 20.69 -16.72
C PHE A 5 0.72 20.13 -17.29
N GLU A 6 0.08 20.82 -18.21
CA GLU A 6 -1.13 20.34 -18.87
C GLU A 6 -0.89 19.17 -19.84
N SER A 7 0.33 19.02 -20.40
CA SER A 7 0.63 17.94 -21.35
C SER A 7 0.73 16.54 -20.70
N ALA A 8 1.16 16.42 -19.46
CA ALA A 8 1.19 15.16 -18.73
C ALA A 8 -0.23 14.71 -18.30
N TRP A 9 -1.11 15.67 -18.02
CA TRP A 9 -2.52 15.43 -17.71
C TRP A 9 -3.35 15.06 -18.94
N SER A 10 -2.93 15.50 -20.12
CA SER A 10 -3.55 15.13 -21.40
C SER A 10 -3.40 13.63 -21.68
N CYS A 11 -2.32 12.98 -21.26
CA CYS A 11 -2.14 11.52 -21.43
C CYS A 11 -3.15 10.70 -20.61
N CYS A 12 -3.47 11.11 -19.38
CA CYS A 12 -4.49 10.45 -18.57
C CYS A 12 -5.92 10.71 -19.07
N ARG A 13 -6.19 11.88 -19.67
CA ARG A 13 -7.49 12.16 -20.30
C ARG A 13 -7.64 11.46 -21.67
N LEU A 14 -6.55 11.27 -22.44
CA LEU A 14 -6.61 10.51 -23.68
C LEU A 14 -6.94 9.03 -23.44
N ALA A 15 -6.46 8.43 -22.35
CA ALA A 15 -6.84 7.07 -21.98
C ALA A 15 -8.35 6.94 -21.68
N ARG A 16 -9.03 8.01 -21.22
CA ARG A 16 -10.49 8.03 -21.03
C ARG A 16 -11.29 8.35 -22.29
N SER A 17 -10.72 9.02 -23.29
CA SER A 17 -11.41 9.38 -24.54
C SER A 17 -11.26 8.33 -25.65
N LEU A 18 -10.31 7.40 -25.56
CA LEU A 18 -10.13 6.28 -26.49
C LEU A 18 -11.02 5.05 -26.20
N ARG A 19 -12.10 5.23 -25.41
CA ARG A 19 -13.07 4.18 -25.07
C ARG A 19 -13.91 3.65 -26.25
N GLY A 20 -13.65 4.10 -27.47
CA GLY A 20 -14.53 3.80 -28.60
C GLY A 20 -13.99 2.93 -29.74
N THR A 21 -12.69 2.69 -29.88
CA THR A 21 -12.20 2.19 -31.19
C THR A 21 -10.99 1.24 -31.16
N LEU A 22 -10.88 0.31 -30.21
CA LEU A 22 -9.80 -0.70 -30.24
C LEU A 22 -10.28 -2.08 -29.76
N LEU A 23 -11.25 -2.64 -30.48
CA LEU A 23 -11.66 -4.04 -30.39
C LEU A 23 -11.91 -4.62 -31.77
N ALA A 24 -10.86 -4.68 -32.59
CA ALA A 24 -10.85 -5.57 -33.78
C ALA A 24 -9.40 -5.84 -34.16
N GLY A 25 -8.97 -7.06 -33.97
CA GLY A 25 -7.76 -7.57 -34.59
C GLY A 25 -6.67 -8.05 -33.66
N LEU A 26 -6.75 -9.28 -33.21
CA LEU A 26 -5.62 -10.17 -32.90
C LEU A 26 -6.17 -11.59 -32.68
N ALA A 27 -6.47 -12.23 -33.78
CA ALA A 27 -6.53 -13.69 -33.89
C ALA A 27 -5.48 -14.13 -34.89
N SER A 28 -4.77 -15.18 -34.59
CA SER A 28 -3.89 -16.00 -35.43
C SER A 28 -2.39 -15.92 -35.08
N GLY A 29 -1.86 -17.09 -34.74
CA GLY A 29 -0.42 -17.38 -34.73
C GLY A 29 0.04 -18.38 -33.66
N LEU A 30 -0.46 -19.63 -33.70
CA LEU A 30 0.16 -20.78 -33.02
C LEU A 30 1.28 -21.36 -33.89
N LEU A 31 2.49 -21.44 -33.36
CA LEU A 31 3.50 -22.40 -33.81
C LEU A 31 4.09 -23.07 -32.58
N ALA A 32 3.84 -24.37 -32.46
CA ALA A 32 4.34 -25.24 -31.42
C ALA A 32 5.74 -25.74 -31.79
N VAL A 33 6.67 -25.65 -30.84
CA VAL A 33 7.94 -26.39 -30.87
C VAL A 33 8.04 -27.15 -29.54
N GLY A 34 8.01 -28.48 -29.62
CA GLY A 34 8.12 -29.37 -28.46
C GLY A 34 9.56 -29.67 -28.09
N PHE A 35 9.85 -29.81 -26.80
CA PHE A 35 11.02 -30.48 -26.25
C PHE A 35 10.58 -31.48 -25.15
N PRO A 36 11.27 -32.62 -25.01
CA PRO A 36 10.82 -33.71 -24.14
C PRO A 36 11.19 -33.50 -22.67
N GLY A 37 10.19 -33.73 -21.81
CA GLY A 37 10.36 -33.68 -20.36
C GLY A 37 10.76 -35.03 -19.74
N THR A 38 11.62 -34.96 -18.75
CA THR A 38 11.90 -36.04 -17.81
C THR A 38 11.00 -35.94 -16.59
N THR A 39 10.19 -36.97 -16.37
CA THR A 39 9.32 -37.12 -15.24
C THR A 39 10.06 -37.68 -14.02
N VAL A 40 9.99 -36.98 -12.90
CA VAL A 40 10.32 -37.52 -11.57
C VAL A 40 8.99 -37.67 -10.79
N ALA A 41 8.69 -38.91 -10.44
CA ALA A 41 7.49 -39.25 -9.67
C ALA A 41 7.63 -38.85 -8.19
N GLN A 42 6.69 -38.04 -7.69
CA GLN A 42 6.48 -37.84 -6.26
C GLN A 42 5.15 -38.45 -5.82
N THR A 43 5.22 -39.25 -4.76
CA THR A 43 4.08 -39.88 -4.11
C THR A 43 3.23 -38.84 -3.36
N PRO A 44 1.87 -38.95 -3.42
CA PRO A 44 1.01 -38.00 -2.72
C PRO A 44 0.83 -38.42 -1.25
N SER A 45 1.22 -37.52 -0.34
CA SER A 45 0.78 -37.56 1.06
C SER A 45 -0.53 -36.79 1.20
N GLY A 46 -1.60 -37.50 1.61
CA GLY A 46 -2.92 -36.94 1.79
C GLY A 46 -3.02 -35.91 2.92
N PRO A 47 -4.05 -35.07 2.92
CA PRO A 47 -4.19 -33.95 3.87
C PRO A 47 -4.49 -34.46 5.29
N ARG A 48 -3.72 -33.98 6.26
CA ARG A 48 -3.89 -34.19 7.69
C ARG A 48 -5.08 -33.34 8.18
N PRO A 49 -6.04 -33.88 8.94
CA PRO A 49 -7.14 -33.07 9.46
C PRO A 49 -6.67 -32.12 10.55
N LEU A 50 -7.13 -30.87 10.48
CA LEU A 50 -6.90 -29.84 11.47
C LEU A 50 -7.63 -30.14 12.78
N PRO A 51 -7.04 -29.84 13.96
CA PRO A 51 -7.71 -30.02 15.24
C PRO A 51 -8.87 -29.01 15.40
N PRO A 52 -9.92 -29.31 16.15
CA PRO A 52 -11.06 -28.44 16.36
C PRO A 52 -10.67 -27.21 17.15
N THR A 53 -10.94 -26.02 16.59
CA THR A 53 -10.79 -24.73 17.25
C THR A 53 -11.86 -24.56 18.33
N THR A 54 -11.48 -24.70 19.59
CA THR A 54 -12.31 -24.28 20.71
C THR A 54 -12.35 -22.75 20.75
N LYS A 55 -13.50 -22.16 20.45
CA LYS A 55 -13.80 -20.74 20.65
C LYS A 55 -13.85 -20.46 22.15
N SER A 56 -12.75 -19.98 22.71
CA SER A 56 -12.78 -19.30 24.01
C SER A 56 -12.79 -17.80 23.74
N ALA A 57 -13.94 -17.18 23.95
CA ALA A 57 -14.04 -15.72 23.95
C ALA A 57 -13.35 -15.20 25.23
N VAL A 58 -12.06 -14.93 25.15
CA VAL A 58 -11.35 -14.22 26.20
C VAL A 58 -11.89 -12.79 26.20
N GLN A 59 -12.64 -12.42 27.23
CA GLN A 59 -13.02 -11.04 27.46
C GLN A 59 -11.75 -10.27 27.81
N ALA A 60 -11.37 -9.29 26.94
CA ALA A 60 -10.23 -8.43 27.18
C ALA A 60 -10.37 -7.71 28.55
N GLU A 61 -9.26 -7.62 29.27
CA GLU A 61 -9.16 -6.91 30.55
C GLU A 61 -9.49 -5.41 30.40
N PRO A 62 -10.03 -4.73 31.44
CA PRO A 62 -10.40 -3.31 31.38
C PRO A 62 -9.27 -2.38 30.91
N ALA A 63 -8.01 -2.68 31.26
CA ALA A 63 -6.83 -1.91 30.85
C ALA A 63 -6.56 -2.02 29.34
N ASP A 64 -6.76 -3.20 28.75
CA ASP A 64 -6.62 -3.42 27.30
C ASP A 64 -7.68 -2.65 26.50
N ARG A 65 -8.90 -2.56 27.04
CA ARG A 65 -9.98 -1.77 26.41
C ARG A 65 -9.69 -0.28 26.42
N ALA A 66 -9.18 0.26 27.53
CA ALA A 66 -8.80 1.67 27.63
C ALA A 66 -7.66 2.00 26.66
N GLY A 67 -6.66 1.14 26.56
CA GLY A 67 -5.55 1.27 25.61
C GLY A 67 -6.03 1.26 24.17
N ALA A 68 -6.90 0.32 23.79
CA ALA A 68 -7.48 0.23 22.46
C ALA A 68 -8.33 1.46 22.10
N THR A 69 -9.13 1.99 23.05
CA THR A 69 -9.92 3.21 22.83
C THR A 69 -9.02 4.40 22.57
N ALA A 70 -7.96 4.58 23.35
CA ALA A 70 -7.01 5.67 23.17
C ALA A 70 -6.28 5.61 21.80
N VAL A 71 -5.99 4.41 21.28
CA VAL A 71 -5.45 4.25 19.92
C VAL A 71 -6.44 4.76 18.88
N LEU A 72 -7.70 4.33 18.95
CA LEU A 72 -8.75 4.77 18.02
C LEU A 72 -8.97 6.28 18.04
N GLU A 73 -8.94 6.89 19.22
CA GLU A 73 -9.05 8.34 19.38
C GLU A 73 -7.89 9.07 18.70
N ARG A 74 -6.64 8.66 18.94
CA ARG A 74 -5.47 9.28 18.29
C ARG A 74 -5.50 9.15 16.76
N LEU A 75 -5.82 7.96 16.25
CA LEU A 75 -5.95 7.74 14.81
C LEU A 75 -7.01 8.65 14.21
N ARG A 76 -8.16 8.77 14.87
CA ARG A 76 -9.25 9.64 14.42
C ARG A 76 -8.86 11.11 14.46
N ASP A 77 -8.22 11.55 15.53
CA ASP A 77 -7.82 12.95 15.73
C ASP A 77 -6.82 13.38 14.66
N ASP A 78 -5.80 12.58 14.40
CA ASP A 78 -4.78 12.87 13.40
C ASP A 78 -5.40 12.90 11.98
N VAL A 79 -6.24 11.92 11.61
CA VAL A 79 -6.92 11.90 10.32
C VAL A 79 -7.87 13.09 10.18
N THR A 80 -8.71 13.35 11.20
CA THR A 80 -9.67 14.45 11.17
C THR A 80 -8.95 15.79 10.98
N ARG A 81 -7.80 15.96 11.61
CA ARG A 81 -7.00 17.17 11.49
C ARG A 81 -6.36 17.28 10.10
N LEU A 82 -5.68 16.25 9.62
CA LEU A 82 -5.02 16.25 8.32
C LEU A 82 -6.00 16.37 7.13
N ALA A 83 -7.19 15.78 7.26
CA ALA A 83 -8.25 15.86 6.25
C ALA A 83 -9.18 17.07 6.43
N SER A 84 -8.92 17.96 7.40
CA SER A 84 -9.75 19.15 7.61
C SER A 84 -9.59 20.17 6.47
N PRO A 85 -10.62 21.02 6.23
CA PRO A 85 -10.53 22.11 5.26
C PRO A 85 -9.36 23.06 5.51
N GLU A 86 -8.91 23.18 6.77
CA GLU A 86 -7.76 24.02 7.16
C GLU A 86 -6.45 23.59 6.48
N PHE A 87 -6.29 22.30 6.21
CA PHE A 87 -5.11 21.73 5.54
C PHE A 87 -5.21 21.78 4.01
N GLU A 88 -6.33 22.30 3.47
CA GLU A 88 -6.51 22.53 2.03
C GLU A 88 -6.11 21.33 1.18
N GLY A 89 -6.47 20.11 1.63
CA GLY A 89 -6.11 18.86 0.97
C GLY A 89 -4.61 18.65 0.79
N ARG A 90 -3.79 19.26 1.63
CA ARG A 90 -2.32 19.08 1.70
C ARG A 90 -1.56 19.27 0.37
N GLY A 91 -2.20 19.90 -0.61
CA GLY A 91 -1.64 20.12 -1.95
C GLY A 91 -1.33 21.59 -2.27
N THR A 92 -1.90 22.56 -1.54
CA THR A 92 -1.57 23.98 -1.68
C THR A 92 -0.32 24.36 -0.87
N ALA A 93 0.30 25.48 -1.16
CA ALA A 93 1.45 25.96 -0.38
C ALA A 93 1.12 26.12 1.12
N ALA A 94 -0.07 26.67 1.43
CA ALA A 94 -0.53 26.83 2.82
C ALA A 94 -0.84 25.49 3.49
N GLY A 95 -1.53 24.60 2.78
CA GLY A 95 -1.84 23.26 3.28
C GLY A 95 -0.58 22.43 3.53
N LYS A 96 0.38 22.45 2.63
CA LYS A 96 1.68 21.78 2.79
C LYS A 96 2.45 22.32 4.00
N GLN A 97 2.52 23.64 4.18
CA GLN A 97 3.21 24.22 5.32
C GLN A 97 2.60 23.76 6.65
N LYS A 98 1.28 23.76 6.79
CA LYS A 98 0.58 23.25 7.98
C LYS A 98 0.84 21.76 8.21
N THR A 99 0.87 20.96 7.13
CA THR A 99 1.16 19.53 7.22
C THR A 99 2.58 19.27 7.69
N ILE A 100 3.55 20.02 7.18
CA ILE A 100 4.96 19.95 7.62
C ILE A 100 5.06 20.30 9.12
N GLU A 101 4.43 21.40 9.55
CA GLU A 101 4.44 21.83 10.96
C GLU A 101 3.79 20.78 11.87
N PHE A 102 2.68 20.18 11.42
CA PHE A 102 2.02 19.10 12.14
C PHE A 102 2.92 17.89 12.30
N LEU A 103 3.54 17.40 11.21
CA LEU A 103 4.40 16.22 11.23
C LEU A 103 5.66 16.44 12.08
N VAL A 104 6.34 17.58 11.89
CA VAL A 104 7.53 17.93 12.68
C VAL A 104 7.16 18.00 14.16
N GLY A 105 6.07 18.68 14.50
CA GLY A 105 5.62 18.76 15.89
C GLY A 105 5.26 17.38 16.49
N ARG A 106 4.71 16.45 15.68
CA ARG A 106 4.48 15.07 16.13
C ARG A 106 5.78 14.32 16.36
N PHE A 107 6.77 14.46 15.47
CA PHE A 107 8.07 13.82 15.61
C PHE A 107 8.82 14.33 16.85
N GLU A 108 8.80 15.63 17.09
CA GLU A 108 9.38 16.23 18.29
C GLU A 108 8.69 15.73 19.58
N GLN A 109 7.36 15.69 19.60
CA GLN A 109 6.58 15.18 20.74
C GLN A 109 6.87 13.70 21.04
N LEU A 110 7.16 12.90 20.01
CA LEU A 110 7.52 11.50 20.13
C LEU A 110 9.01 11.29 20.45
N GLY A 111 9.83 12.34 20.46
CA GLY A 111 11.26 12.27 20.72
C GLY A 111 12.07 11.63 19.61
N LEU A 112 11.60 11.66 18.36
CA LEU A 112 12.37 11.23 17.22
C LEU A 112 13.59 12.13 17.02
N GLN A 113 14.68 11.55 16.55
CA GLN A 113 15.85 12.31 16.12
C GLN A 113 15.68 12.77 14.66
N PRO A 114 16.11 13.99 14.32
CA PRO A 114 16.09 14.49 12.95
C PRO A 114 16.90 13.62 11.99
N LEU A 115 16.34 13.37 10.79
CA LEU A 115 16.93 12.43 9.83
C LEU A 115 17.94 13.10 8.89
N PHE A 116 17.77 14.37 8.59
CA PHE A 116 18.52 15.07 7.54
C PHE A 116 19.62 15.97 8.13
N PRO A 117 20.58 16.45 7.29
CA PRO A 117 21.63 17.35 7.74
C PRO A 117 21.11 18.57 8.51
N ASP A 118 22.00 19.19 9.29
CA ASP A 118 21.70 20.37 10.12
C ASP A 118 20.60 20.14 11.16
N ASP A 119 20.54 18.90 11.72
CA ASP A 119 19.54 18.47 12.68
C ASP A 119 18.11 18.76 12.20
N SER A 120 17.85 18.51 10.92
CA SER A 120 16.60 18.81 10.26
C SER A 120 15.71 17.58 10.11
N PHE A 121 14.42 17.73 10.37
CA PHE A 121 13.39 16.77 9.96
C PHE A 121 12.99 16.92 8.49
N ARG A 122 13.52 17.92 7.77
CA ARG A 122 13.05 18.33 6.45
C ARG A 122 14.11 18.09 5.38
N GLN A 123 13.74 17.43 4.29
CA GLN A 123 14.53 17.32 3.06
C GLN A 123 13.85 18.12 1.96
N ALA A 124 14.46 19.19 1.51
CA ALA A 124 13.91 20.01 0.41
C ALA A 124 13.91 19.22 -0.90
N ILE A 125 12.80 19.27 -1.62
CA ILE A 125 12.65 18.71 -2.96
C ILE A 125 12.67 19.86 -3.97
N PRO A 126 13.76 20.02 -4.73
CA PRO A 126 13.86 21.10 -5.70
C PRO A 126 12.99 20.83 -6.93
N GLY A 127 12.59 21.90 -7.59
CA GLY A 127 11.99 21.85 -8.91
C GLY A 127 12.98 21.41 -9.99
N PRO A 128 12.48 21.17 -11.22
CA PRO A 128 13.33 20.81 -12.35
C PRO A 128 14.46 21.81 -12.59
N ALA A 129 15.60 21.31 -13.03
CA ALA A 129 16.72 22.17 -13.43
C ALA A 129 16.29 23.20 -14.49
N GLY A 130 16.76 24.44 -14.35
CA GLY A 130 16.41 25.54 -15.27
C GLY A 130 15.13 26.30 -14.92
N THR A 131 14.39 25.93 -13.86
CA THR A 131 13.22 26.69 -13.40
C THR A 131 13.56 27.87 -12.49
N GLY A 132 14.86 28.09 -12.20
CA GLY A 132 15.42 29.17 -11.38
C GLY A 132 16.85 28.83 -10.97
N ASN A 133 17.54 29.80 -10.30
CA ASN A 133 18.88 29.59 -9.74
C ASN A 133 18.96 30.23 -8.34
N PRO A 134 18.83 29.43 -7.23
CA PRO A 134 18.53 28.02 -7.22
C PRO A 134 17.10 27.70 -7.70
N PRO A 135 16.81 26.44 -8.11
CA PRO A 135 15.44 26.05 -8.47
C PRO A 135 14.52 26.18 -7.24
N PRO A 136 13.23 26.50 -7.44
CA PRO A 136 12.28 26.63 -6.33
C PRO A 136 12.10 25.29 -5.62
N THR A 137 11.91 25.32 -4.30
CA THR A 137 11.48 24.14 -3.54
C THR A 137 10.02 23.83 -3.84
N LEU A 138 9.73 22.63 -4.34
CA LEU A 138 8.37 22.17 -4.68
C LEU A 138 7.67 21.49 -3.51
N GLY A 139 8.43 20.89 -2.61
CA GLY A 139 7.91 20.16 -1.47
C GLY A 139 9.02 19.76 -0.50
N TRP A 140 8.65 18.97 0.51
CA TRP A 140 9.55 18.57 1.57
C TRP A 140 9.23 17.15 2.04
N ASN A 141 10.18 16.22 1.91
CA ASN A 141 10.09 14.99 2.68
C ASN A 141 10.34 15.29 4.16
N ILE A 142 9.57 14.67 5.03
CA ILE A 142 9.71 14.81 6.49
C ILE A 142 10.19 13.48 7.05
N GLY A 143 11.34 13.49 7.70
CA GLY A 143 11.98 12.28 8.19
C GLY A 143 12.54 12.43 9.60
N GLY A 144 12.30 11.42 10.43
CA GLY A 144 12.89 11.28 11.75
C GLY A 144 13.22 9.82 12.02
N PHE A 145 14.02 9.53 13.04
CA PHE A 145 14.38 8.16 13.36
C PHE A 145 14.41 7.88 14.87
N ILE A 146 14.22 6.61 15.20
CA ILE A 146 14.39 6.04 16.53
C ILE A 146 15.59 5.10 16.46
N PRO A 147 16.68 5.36 17.20
CA PRO A 147 17.88 4.54 17.15
C PRO A 147 17.62 3.08 17.56
N GLY A 148 18.25 2.16 16.86
CA GLY A 148 18.28 0.74 17.22
C GLY A 148 19.02 0.48 18.53
N THR A 149 18.62 -0.56 19.25
CA THR A 149 19.18 -0.90 20.57
C THR A 149 20.29 -1.95 20.54
N ASP A 150 20.38 -2.76 19.47
CA ASP A 150 21.44 -3.76 19.35
C ASP A 150 22.71 -3.12 18.75
N PRO A 151 23.87 -3.16 19.45
CA PRO A 151 25.11 -2.55 18.96
C PRO A 151 25.56 -3.05 17.57
N ARG A 152 25.16 -4.26 17.17
CA ARG A 152 25.55 -4.87 15.88
C ARG A 152 24.57 -4.53 14.77
N LEU A 153 23.28 -4.28 15.10
CA LEU A 153 22.20 -4.11 14.14
C LEU A 153 21.71 -2.67 14.01
N LYS A 154 22.06 -1.78 14.93
CA LYS A 154 21.57 -0.38 14.95
C LYS A 154 21.93 0.45 13.73
N ASP A 155 22.98 0.04 12.99
CA ASP A 155 23.38 0.71 11.74
C ASP A 155 22.57 0.23 10.52
N GLU A 156 21.79 -0.83 10.67
CA GLU A 156 20.80 -1.29 9.70
C GLU A 156 19.45 -0.61 9.96
N VAL A 157 18.74 -0.32 8.87
CA VAL A 157 17.59 0.59 8.89
C VAL A 157 16.33 -0.12 8.38
N LEU A 158 15.23 0.08 9.09
CA LEU A 158 13.89 -0.16 8.59
C LEU A 158 13.23 1.19 8.35
N ILE A 159 12.53 1.36 7.23
CA ILE A 159 11.79 2.59 6.93
C ILE A 159 10.31 2.28 6.94
N LEU A 160 9.52 3.03 7.72
CA LEU A 160 8.07 3.10 7.62
C LEU A 160 7.68 4.42 6.99
N SER A 161 6.93 4.36 5.89
CA SER A 161 6.55 5.52 5.10
C SER A 161 5.04 5.61 4.89
N ALA A 162 4.57 6.85 4.77
CA ALA A 162 3.27 7.22 4.21
C ALA A 162 3.40 8.62 3.62
N HIS A 163 2.91 8.85 2.40
CA HIS A 163 2.93 10.19 1.82
C HIS A 163 1.92 11.10 2.51
N HIS A 164 2.27 12.37 2.62
CA HIS A 164 1.43 13.35 3.31
C HIS A 164 0.77 14.36 2.37
N ASP A 165 1.21 14.47 1.13
CA ASP A 165 0.54 15.30 0.14
C ASP A 165 -0.76 14.68 -0.34
N HIS A 166 -1.63 15.51 -0.91
CA HIS A 166 -2.80 15.08 -1.65
C HIS A 166 -3.18 16.16 -2.67
N LEU A 167 -4.35 16.03 -3.29
CA LEU A 167 -4.74 16.78 -4.49
C LEU A 167 -5.00 18.28 -4.27
N GLY A 168 -5.05 18.74 -3.02
CA GLY A 168 -5.22 20.16 -2.72
C GLY A 168 -6.63 20.70 -2.95
N VAL A 169 -6.70 21.91 -3.47
CA VAL A 169 -7.96 22.57 -3.83
C VAL A 169 -8.06 22.63 -5.35
N ARG A 170 -9.13 22.08 -5.90
CA ARG A 170 -9.41 22.06 -7.35
C ARG A 170 -10.80 22.61 -7.64
N ASN A 171 -10.90 23.61 -8.51
CA ASN A 171 -12.17 24.28 -8.84
C ASN A 171 -12.94 24.77 -7.60
N GLY A 172 -12.22 25.30 -6.60
CA GLY A 172 -12.79 25.78 -5.35
C GLY A 172 -13.26 24.69 -4.36
N GLN A 173 -13.02 23.43 -4.66
CA GLN A 173 -13.33 22.31 -3.77
C GLN A 173 -12.07 21.75 -3.14
N VAL A 174 -12.09 21.52 -1.82
CA VAL A 174 -11.03 20.81 -1.10
C VAL A 174 -11.17 19.32 -1.39
N TYR A 175 -10.04 18.67 -1.66
CA TYR A 175 -9.89 17.20 -1.73
C TYR A 175 -9.25 16.74 -0.42
N PRO A 176 -10.01 16.28 0.56
CA PRO A 176 -9.50 16.06 1.92
C PRO A 176 -8.45 14.96 2.02
N GLY A 177 -8.58 13.89 1.19
CA GLY A 177 -7.67 12.76 1.21
C GLY A 177 -7.59 12.09 2.58
N ALA A 178 -8.72 11.70 3.14
CA ALA A 178 -8.74 11.08 4.46
C ALA A 178 -8.17 9.66 4.43
N ASP A 179 -8.60 8.84 3.47
CA ASP A 179 -8.02 7.52 3.23
C ASP A 179 -6.74 7.62 2.40
N ASP A 180 -6.68 8.63 1.52
CA ASP A 180 -5.55 8.94 0.66
C ASP A 180 -4.86 10.27 1.06
N ASN A 181 -3.86 10.33 1.98
CA ASN A 181 -3.33 9.20 2.70
C ASN A 181 -3.21 9.54 4.20
N ALA A 182 -4.12 10.40 4.73
CA ALA A 182 -4.10 10.79 6.15
C ALA A 182 -4.24 9.58 7.08
N GLY A 183 -5.00 8.56 6.67
CA GLY A 183 -5.16 7.31 7.41
C GLY A 183 -3.83 6.58 7.64
N SER A 184 -3.01 6.45 6.59
CA SER A 184 -1.71 5.80 6.70
C SER A 184 -0.67 6.68 7.39
N VAL A 185 -0.74 8.01 7.24
CA VAL A 185 0.09 8.93 8.03
C VAL A 185 -0.20 8.76 9.53
N SER A 186 -1.47 8.67 9.91
CA SER A 186 -1.87 8.45 11.31
C SER A 186 -1.39 7.08 11.82
N MET A 187 -1.51 6.01 11.02
CA MET A 187 -0.96 4.69 11.34
C MET A 187 0.56 4.76 11.54
N MET A 188 1.29 5.43 10.66
CA MET A 188 2.74 5.62 10.74
C MET A 188 3.14 6.32 12.06
N LEU A 189 2.42 7.38 12.45
CA LEU A 189 2.64 8.09 13.72
C LEU A 189 2.35 7.21 14.94
N GLU A 190 1.31 6.38 14.89
CA GLU A 190 0.98 5.46 15.98
C GLU A 190 2.03 4.35 16.13
N VAL A 191 2.57 3.82 15.03
CA VAL A 191 3.72 2.87 15.08
C VAL A 191 4.95 3.56 15.67
N ALA A 192 5.27 4.78 15.22
CA ALA A 192 6.38 5.56 15.76
C ALA A 192 6.24 5.76 17.28
N ARG A 193 5.03 6.11 17.75
CA ARG A 193 4.74 6.27 19.17
C ARG A 193 5.01 4.98 19.96
N ARG A 194 4.62 3.83 19.45
CA ARG A 194 4.83 2.54 20.12
C ARG A 194 6.30 2.19 20.24
N VAL A 195 7.06 2.41 19.18
CA VAL A 195 8.51 2.12 19.17
C VAL A 195 9.28 3.12 20.03
N ALA A 196 8.85 4.38 20.13
CA ALA A 196 9.46 5.40 20.97
C ALA A 196 9.19 5.21 22.48
N GLN A 197 8.17 4.41 22.85
CA GLN A 197 7.87 4.17 24.26
C GLN A 197 8.92 3.28 24.96
N PRO A 198 9.09 3.40 26.28
CA PRO A 198 9.95 2.49 27.03
C PRO A 198 9.60 1.04 26.77
N GLY A 199 10.58 0.25 26.37
CA GLY A 199 10.40 -1.17 26.01
C GLY A 199 9.88 -1.43 24.59
N GLY A 200 9.59 -0.38 23.79
CA GLY A 200 9.15 -0.51 22.40
C GLY A 200 10.27 -0.46 21.39
N ALA A 201 11.47 -0.03 21.76
CA ALA A 201 12.58 0.14 20.84
C ALA A 201 13.00 -1.16 20.17
N LEU A 202 13.31 -1.07 18.87
CA LEU A 202 13.70 -2.20 18.03
C LEU A 202 15.23 -2.43 18.07
N PRO A 203 15.72 -3.64 17.75
CA PRO A 203 17.17 -3.88 17.60
C PRO A 203 17.78 -3.01 16.48
N ARG A 204 17.09 -2.82 15.37
CA ARG A 204 17.45 -1.98 14.20
C ARG A 204 16.87 -0.60 14.32
N THR A 205 17.54 0.38 13.70
CA THR A 205 17.01 1.75 13.61
C THR A 205 15.73 1.80 12.80
N LEU A 206 14.69 2.42 13.35
CA LEU A 206 13.44 2.69 12.65
C LEU A 206 13.43 4.14 12.17
N VAL A 207 13.32 4.32 10.88
CA VAL A 207 13.10 5.61 10.23
C VAL A 207 11.61 5.78 9.93
N ILE A 208 11.07 6.92 10.28
CA ILE A 208 9.73 7.38 9.92
C ILE A 208 9.91 8.42 8.84
N LEU A 209 9.44 8.11 7.62
CA LEU A 209 9.60 8.94 6.44
C LEU A 209 8.23 9.28 5.85
N SER A 210 7.87 10.56 5.84
CA SER A 210 6.66 11.01 5.16
C SER A 210 7.06 11.73 3.87
N CYS A 211 6.78 11.10 2.73
CA CYS A 211 7.10 11.66 1.42
C CYS A 211 6.09 12.75 1.03
N ASP A 212 6.57 13.78 0.34
CA ASP A 212 5.75 14.77 -0.36
C ASP A 212 5.75 14.44 -1.86
N LEU A 213 4.80 15.01 -2.60
CA LEU A 213 4.74 14.88 -4.06
C LEU A 213 4.62 13.43 -4.56
N GLU A 214 3.97 12.56 -3.80
CA GLU A 214 3.59 11.23 -4.26
C GLU A 214 2.64 11.33 -5.46
N GLU A 215 1.60 12.17 -5.33
CA GLU A 215 0.59 12.50 -6.34
C GLU A 215 1.19 13.14 -7.63
N HIS A 216 2.47 13.48 -7.58
CA HIS A 216 3.28 14.02 -8.66
C HIS A 216 4.35 13.02 -9.11
N LEU A 217 3.92 11.79 -9.44
CA LEU A 217 4.79 10.72 -9.96
C LEU A 217 5.87 10.28 -8.95
N LEU A 218 5.54 10.18 -7.67
CA LEU A 218 6.42 9.71 -6.60
C LEU A 218 7.69 10.58 -6.46
N TRP A 219 7.57 11.89 -6.71
CA TRP A 219 8.74 12.76 -6.80
C TRP A 219 9.53 12.82 -5.49
N GLY A 220 8.86 12.85 -4.35
CA GLY A 220 9.50 12.84 -3.03
C GLY A 220 10.30 11.57 -2.77
N ALA A 221 9.71 10.40 -3.01
CA ALA A 221 10.40 9.13 -2.85
C ALA A 221 11.57 8.98 -3.85
N ARG A 222 11.40 9.41 -5.10
CA ARG A 222 12.49 9.45 -6.09
C ARG A 222 13.62 10.35 -5.64
N TRP A 223 13.30 11.51 -5.07
CA TRP A 223 14.30 12.44 -4.55
C TRP A 223 15.04 11.86 -3.36
N PHE A 224 14.33 11.23 -2.43
CA PHE A 224 14.92 10.56 -1.27
C PHE A 224 15.89 9.45 -1.69
N VAL A 225 15.47 8.57 -2.61
CA VAL A 225 16.29 7.47 -3.11
C VAL A 225 17.55 7.96 -3.84
N ALA A 226 17.46 9.09 -4.56
CA ALA A 226 18.60 9.72 -5.23
C ALA A 226 19.52 10.47 -4.27
N HIS A 227 19.03 10.91 -3.10
CA HIS A 227 19.75 11.71 -2.11
C HIS A 227 19.51 11.18 -0.69
N PRO A 228 19.80 9.89 -0.43
CA PRO A 228 19.56 9.31 0.87
C PRO A 228 20.58 9.83 1.90
N PRO A 229 20.22 9.95 3.19
CA PRO A 229 21.15 10.40 4.22
C PRO A 229 22.26 9.39 4.53
N TRP A 230 22.14 8.16 4.03
CA TRP A 230 23.13 7.07 4.13
C TRP A 230 22.94 6.06 2.99
N PRO A 231 23.91 5.15 2.74
CA PRO A 231 23.82 4.17 1.66
C PRO A 231 22.56 3.31 1.77
N LEU A 232 21.84 3.12 0.65
CA LEU A 232 20.57 2.37 0.62
C LEU A 232 20.73 0.89 1.00
N GLU A 233 21.92 0.32 0.92
CA GLU A 233 22.23 -1.04 1.35
C GLU A 233 22.03 -1.26 2.86
N ARG A 234 22.01 -0.18 3.64
CA ARG A 234 21.63 -0.23 5.06
C ARG A 234 20.14 -0.45 5.27
N VAL A 235 19.30 -0.14 4.27
CA VAL A 235 17.86 -0.32 4.35
C VAL A 235 17.52 -1.80 4.15
N LYS A 236 17.06 -2.44 5.21
CA LYS A 236 16.68 -3.86 5.21
C LYS A 236 15.22 -4.10 4.86
N LEU A 237 14.39 -3.09 5.06
CA LEU A 237 12.99 -3.11 4.67
C LEU A 237 12.45 -1.68 4.51
N PHE A 238 11.76 -1.43 3.43
CA PHE A 238 10.90 -0.26 3.24
C PHE A 238 9.42 -0.70 3.33
N VAL A 239 8.66 -0.07 4.20
CA VAL A 239 7.21 -0.32 4.34
C VAL A 239 6.46 0.95 4.01
N THR A 240 5.46 0.85 3.15
CA THR A 240 4.51 1.94 2.92
C THR A 240 3.07 1.42 2.95
N ALA A 241 2.12 2.32 3.21
CA ALA A 241 0.71 1.99 3.23
C ALA A 241 -0.14 3.09 2.61
N GLU A 242 -1.24 2.69 1.96
CA GLU A 242 -2.24 3.59 1.39
C GLU A 242 -3.65 2.98 1.43
N LEU A 243 -4.66 3.85 1.54
CA LEU A 243 -6.07 3.46 1.45
C LEU A 243 -6.46 2.38 2.47
N ILE A 244 -6.00 2.51 3.71
CA ILE A 244 -6.15 1.47 4.73
C ILE A 244 -7.43 1.58 5.57
N GLY A 245 -8.17 2.69 5.47
CA GLY A 245 -9.41 2.94 6.21
C GLY A 245 -10.66 2.41 5.52
N ARG A 246 -10.58 2.01 4.24
CA ARG A 246 -11.69 1.50 3.43
C ARG A 246 -11.36 0.14 2.83
N THR A 247 -12.32 -0.45 2.12
CA THR A 247 -12.14 -1.72 1.40
C THR A 247 -12.21 -1.49 -0.11
N LEU A 248 -11.53 -2.34 -0.88
CA LEU A 248 -11.51 -2.29 -2.35
C LEU A 248 -12.94 -2.19 -2.91
N GLY A 249 -13.19 -1.12 -3.67
CA GLY A 249 -14.48 -0.87 -4.30
C GLY A 249 -15.66 -0.82 -3.34
N ASP A 250 -15.46 -0.57 -2.04
CA ASP A 250 -16.47 -0.70 -0.98
C ASP A 250 -17.11 -2.09 -0.91
N LEU A 251 -16.37 -3.13 -1.27
CA LEU A 251 -16.80 -4.51 -1.13
C LEU A 251 -16.84 -4.92 0.35
N PRO A 252 -17.76 -5.79 0.77
CA PRO A 252 -17.77 -6.35 2.12
C PRO A 252 -16.68 -7.43 2.26
N LEU A 253 -15.45 -7.07 1.94
CA LEU A 253 -14.24 -7.88 2.02
C LEU A 253 -13.22 -7.10 2.88
N PRO A 254 -13.10 -7.42 4.18
CA PRO A 254 -12.23 -6.70 5.09
C PRO A 254 -10.75 -7.12 4.89
N ALA A 255 -10.30 -7.14 3.63
CA ALA A 255 -8.94 -7.53 3.26
C ALA A 255 -7.98 -6.35 3.30
N VAL A 256 -6.78 -6.57 3.83
CA VAL A 256 -5.60 -5.76 3.54
C VAL A 256 -4.73 -6.54 2.56
N PHE A 257 -4.40 -5.92 1.45
CA PHE A 257 -3.50 -6.49 0.45
C PHE A 257 -2.06 -6.15 0.82
N VAL A 258 -1.20 -7.16 0.84
CA VAL A 258 0.23 -7.03 1.14
C VAL A 258 1.02 -7.43 -0.10
N MET A 259 1.78 -6.49 -0.65
CA MET A 259 2.53 -6.65 -1.89
C MET A 259 4.02 -6.43 -1.63
N GLY A 260 4.88 -7.01 -2.46
CA GLY A 260 6.33 -6.92 -2.35
C GLY A 260 6.99 -8.16 -1.74
N GLY A 261 6.23 -8.94 -0.95
CA GLY A 261 6.73 -10.20 -0.37
C GLY A 261 7.13 -11.24 -1.41
N GLU A 262 6.55 -11.20 -2.61
CA GLU A 262 6.92 -12.07 -3.74
C GLU A 262 8.34 -11.80 -4.27
N LEU A 263 8.85 -10.59 -4.05
CA LEU A 263 10.22 -10.19 -4.41
C LEU A 263 11.23 -10.40 -3.27
N SER A 264 10.74 -10.73 -2.08
CA SER A 264 11.57 -11.04 -0.90
C SER A 264 10.86 -12.17 -0.12
N PRO A 265 10.96 -13.43 -0.59
CA PRO A 265 10.12 -14.54 -0.12
C PRO A 265 10.09 -14.75 1.40
N GLY A 266 11.19 -14.44 2.08
CA GLY A 266 11.26 -14.50 3.54
C GLY A 266 10.40 -13.48 4.27
N LEU A 267 9.86 -12.41 3.61
CA LEU A 267 9.00 -11.42 4.24
C LEU A 267 7.59 -11.96 4.48
N ARG A 268 7.04 -12.74 3.55
CA ARG A 268 5.70 -13.27 3.66
C ARG A 268 5.47 -14.07 4.96
N PRO A 269 6.31 -15.07 5.33
CA PRO A 269 6.17 -15.77 6.60
C PRO A 269 6.28 -14.86 7.83
N LEU A 270 7.02 -13.74 7.74
CA LEU A 270 7.11 -12.77 8.84
C LEU A 270 5.79 -12.03 9.03
N VAL A 271 5.13 -11.60 7.93
CA VAL A 271 3.79 -11.02 7.97
C VAL A 271 2.76 -12.01 8.52
N ASP A 272 2.76 -13.25 8.02
CA ASP A 272 1.78 -14.29 8.38
C ASP A 272 1.86 -14.73 9.85
N ARG A 273 3.03 -14.57 10.49
CA ARG A 273 3.23 -14.87 11.92
C ARG A 273 2.69 -13.80 12.86
N VAL A 274 2.40 -12.60 12.34
CA VAL A 274 1.86 -11.51 13.18
C VAL A 274 0.44 -11.86 13.62
N ALA A 275 0.21 -11.92 14.93
CA ALA A 275 -1.14 -12.08 15.45
C ALA A 275 -1.99 -10.86 15.10
N HIS A 276 -3.11 -11.08 14.48
CA HIS A 276 -4.05 -10.02 14.09
C HIS A 276 -5.50 -10.46 14.31
N SER A 277 -6.42 -9.50 14.27
CA SER A 277 -7.84 -9.78 14.41
C SER A 277 -8.32 -10.76 13.33
N PRO A 278 -9.14 -11.77 13.65
CA PRO A 278 -9.75 -12.65 12.66
C PRO A 278 -10.71 -11.93 11.71
N GLU A 279 -11.12 -10.72 12.04
CA GLU A 279 -11.94 -9.85 11.20
C GLU A 279 -11.13 -9.20 10.06
N LEU A 280 -9.79 -9.10 10.18
CA LEU A 280 -8.91 -8.59 9.15
C LEU A 280 -8.37 -9.75 8.31
N LEU A 281 -8.65 -9.74 7.02
CA LEU A 281 -8.12 -10.73 6.08
C LEU A 281 -6.81 -10.22 5.48
N VAL A 282 -5.70 -10.88 5.78
CA VAL A 282 -4.41 -10.58 5.12
C VAL A 282 -4.37 -11.33 3.79
N ARG A 283 -4.15 -10.61 2.69
CA ARG A 283 -4.09 -11.18 1.34
C ARG A 283 -2.80 -10.76 0.65
N HIS A 284 -1.94 -11.72 0.32
CA HIS A 284 -0.72 -11.46 -0.43
C HIS A 284 -1.02 -11.37 -1.93
N LEU A 285 -0.50 -10.33 -2.57
CA LEU A 285 -0.58 -10.13 -4.02
C LEU A 285 0.80 -9.76 -4.57
N GLY A 286 1.11 -10.20 -5.78
CA GLY A 286 2.28 -9.71 -6.47
C GLY A 286 2.09 -8.27 -6.94
N VAL A 287 3.11 -7.45 -6.74
CA VAL A 287 3.08 -6.03 -7.13
C VAL A 287 2.93 -5.82 -8.63
N ASP A 288 3.27 -6.82 -9.45
CA ASP A 288 3.10 -6.80 -10.90
C ASP A 288 1.61 -6.83 -11.33
N LEU A 289 0.72 -7.37 -10.48
CA LEU A 289 -0.73 -7.35 -10.70
C LEU A 289 -1.31 -5.94 -10.66
N VAL A 290 -0.77 -5.07 -9.80
CA VAL A 290 -1.27 -3.71 -9.59
C VAL A 290 -0.40 -2.63 -10.25
N GLY A 291 0.86 -2.94 -10.56
CA GLY A 291 1.86 -1.98 -11.06
C GLY A 291 2.46 -1.11 -9.95
N VAL A 292 3.20 -0.06 -10.32
CA VAL A 292 3.75 0.90 -9.34
C VAL A 292 2.65 1.89 -8.97
N ARG A 293 2.25 1.87 -7.70
CA ARG A 293 1.11 2.66 -7.18
C ARG A 293 1.46 3.53 -5.98
N SER A 294 2.69 3.45 -5.45
CA SER A 294 3.09 4.15 -4.24
C SER A 294 4.59 4.33 -4.15
N ASP A 295 5.06 4.97 -3.09
CA ASP A 295 6.46 5.32 -2.79
C ASP A 295 7.44 4.14 -2.77
N TYR A 296 6.97 2.89 -2.72
CA TYR A 296 7.84 1.72 -2.86
C TYR A 296 8.50 1.62 -4.25
N GLY A 297 7.93 2.25 -5.28
CA GLY A 297 8.42 2.17 -6.66
C GLY A 297 9.90 2.51 -6.81
N PRO A 298 10.37 3.67 -6.36
CA PRO A 298 11.78 4.04 -6.37
C PRO A 298 12.68 3.08 -5.57
N PHE A 299 12.27 2.65 -4.37
CA PHE A 299 13.02 1.68 -3.56
C PHE A 299 13.12 0.30 -4.22
N ARG A 300 12.05 -0.16 -4.86
CA ARG A 300 12.07 -1.36 -5.69
C ARG A 300 13.10 -1.26 -6.82
N GLY A 301 13.21 -0.09 -7.46
CA GLY A 301 14.22 0.19 -8.50
C GLY A 301 15.64 -0.05 -8.02
N GLU A 302 15.93 0.29 -6.77
CA GLU A 302 17.22 0.07 -6.10
C GLU A 302 17.33 -1.30 -5.41
N LYS A 303 16.37 -2.19 -5.64
CA LYS A 303 16.35 -3.55 -5.07
C LYS A 303 16.33 -3.58 -3.53
N VAL A 304 15.73 -2.57 -2.92
CA VAL A 304 15.45 -2.56 -1.48
C VAL A 304 14.24 -3.48 -1.24
N PRO A 305 14.32 -4.44 -0.28
CA PRO A 305 13.15 -5.20 0.14
C PRO A 305 12.03 -4.27 0.60
N PHE A 306 10.81 -4.54 0.18
CA PHE A 306 9.68 -3.66 0.55
C PHE A 306 8.40 -4.44 0.78
N LEU A 307 7.50 -3.81 1.54
CA LEU A 307 6.10 -4.22 1.68
C LEU A 307 5.20 -3.00 1.47
N PHE A 308 4.16 -3.20 0.69
CA PHE A 308 3.10 -2.24 0.48
C PHE A 308 1.78 -2.80 1.01
N PHE A 309 1.17 -2.09 1.97
CA PHE A 309 -0.11 -2.44 2.58
C PHE A 309 -1.20 -1.54 2.01
N SER A 310 -2.28 -2.12 1.47
CA SER A 310 -3.38 -1.32 0.91
C SER A 310 -4.74 -1.99 1.11
N GLY A 311 -5.77 -1.19 1.32
CA GLY A 311 -7.17 -1.64 1.25
C GLY A 311 -7.71 -1.66 -0.18
N GLY A 312 -6.99 -1.02 -1.11
CA GLY A 312 -7.39 -0.83 -2.51
C GLY A 312 -8.28 0.39 -2.73
N GLU A 313 -8.39 0.81 -3.99
CA GLU A 313 -9.20 1.96 -4.39
C GLU A 313 -10.68 1.76 -4.05
N HIS A 314 -11.36 2.84 -3.68
CA HIS A 314 -12.79 2.89 -3.38
C HIS A 314 -13.45 4.04 -4.16
N ARG A 315 -14.79 4.13 -4.12
CA ARG A 315 -15.55 5.11 -4.92
C ARG A 315 -15.22 6.57 -4.65
N ASP A 316 -14.68 6.88 -3.47
CA ASP A 316 -14.33 8.26 -3.07
C ASP A 316 -12.85 8.58 -3.34
N TYR A 317 -12.04 7.63 -3.83
CA TYR A 317 -10.65 7.83 -4.18
C TYR A 317 -10.47 9.00 -5.15
N HIS A 318 -9.55 9.91 -4.83
CA HIS A 318 -9.31 11.14 -5.59
C HIS A 318 -10.56 12.02 -5.77
N ARG A 319 -11.42 12.07 -4.75
CA ARG A 319 -12.64 12.89 -4.76
C ARG A 319 -12.76 13.78 -3.53
N PRO A 320 -13.54 14.89 -3.62
CA PRO A 320 -13.84 15.74 -2.45
C PRO A 320 -14.62 14.99 -1.35
N THR A 321 -15.09 13.79 -1.65
CA THR A 321 -15.88 12.96 -0.74
C THR A 321 -15.05 11.93 0.02
N ASP A 322 -13.71 11.91 -0.14
CA ASP A 322 -12.81 11.14 0.71
C ASP A 322 -12.57 11.87 2.04
N THR A 323 -13.43 11.59 3.01
CA THR A 323 -13.55 12.34 4.26
C THR A 323 -13.38 11.43 5.49
N ALA A 324 -12.93 12.02 6.61
CA ALA A 324 -12.55 11.32 7.83
C ALA A 324 -13.66 10.46 8.45
N GLU A 325 -14.92 10.90 8.35
CA GLU A 325 -16.08 10.18 8.90
C GLU A 325 -16.42 8.88 8.17
N LYS A 326 -15.86 8.66 6.97
CA LYS A 326 -16.08 7.45 6.18
C LYS A 326 -15.09 6.33 6.49
N LEU A 327 -14.04 6.60 7.25
CA LEU A 327 -13.00 5.62 7.55
C LEU A 327 -13.41 4.70 8.70
N ASP A 328 -13.06 3.44 8.57
CA ASP A 328 -13.09 2.45 9.64
C ASP A 328 -11.79 2.51 10.46
N TYR A 329 -11.83 3.24 11.56
CA TYR A 329 -10.68 3.41 12.46
C TYR A 329 -10.28 2.12 13.17
N ARG A 330 -11.20 1.15 13.36
CA ARG A 330 -10.84 -0.16 13.89
C ARG A 330 -9.98 -0.92 12.91
N ARG A 331 -10.32 -0.86 11.63
CA ARG A 331 -9.54 -1.42 10.55
C ARG A 331 -8.14 -0.79 10.49
N ILE A 332 -8.04 0.55 10.56
CA ILE A 332 -6.74 1.24 10.62
C ILE A 332 -5.92 0.75 11.81
N ALA A 333 -6.52 0.63 12.99
CA ALA A 333 -5.84 0.12 14.18
C ALA A 333 -5.36 -1.33 14.00
N GLN A 334 -6.18 -2.22 13.41
CA GLN A 334 -5.79 -3.61 13.12
C GLN A 334 -4.61 -3.68 12.14
N ILE A 335 -4.61 -2.84 11.10
CA ILE A 335 -3.50 -2.76 10.14
C ILE A 335 -2.25 -2.15 10.83
N THR A 336 -2.43 -1.19 11.74
CA THR A 336 -1.34 -0.65 12.57
C THR A 336 -0.64 -1.76 13.37
N GLU A 337 -1.42 -2.67 13.99
CA GLU A 337 -0.87 -3.83 14.70
C GLU A 337 -0.07 -4.75 13.76
N LEU A 338 -0.63 -5.03 12.59
CA LEU A 338 0.01 -5.89 11.59
C LEU A 338 1.34 -5.29 11.10
N VAL A 339 1.35 -4.00 10.75
CA VAL A 339 2.55 -3.28 10.29
C VAL A 339 3.60 -3.21 11.40
N HIS A 340 3.21 -2.86 12.63
CA HIS A 340 4.10 -2.81 13.78
C HIS A 340 4.73 -4.19 14.07
N GLY A 341 3.89 -5.25 14.10
CA GLY A 341 4.36 -6.62 14.32
C GLY A 341 5.30 -7.10 13.21
N THR A 342 5.03 -6.74 11.95
CA THR A 342 5.90 -7.05 10.81
C THR A 342 7.26 -6.37 10.93
N LEU A 343 7.28 -5.07 11.24
CA LEU A 343 8.52 -4.32 11.45
C LEU A 343 9.34 -4.93 12.60
N LYS A 344 8.68 -5.27 13.71
CA LYS A 344 9.32 -5.94 14.84
C LYS A 344 9.91 -7.29 14.44
N GLY A 345 9.14 -8.12 13.73
CA GLY A 345 9.61 -9.43 13.26
C GLY A 345 10.86 -9.30 12.38
N VAL A 346 10.87 -8.37 11.42
CA VAL A 346 12.05 -8.13 10.57
C VAL A 346 13.21 -7.52 11.36
N ALA A 347 12.93 -6.65 12.35
CA ALA A 347 13.96 -6.06 13.19
C ALA A 347 14.71 -7.08 14.04
N GLU A 348 14.06 -8.19 14.39
CA GLU A 348 14.62 -9.27 15.24
C GLU A 348 15.35 -10.35 14.42
N GLU A 349 15.17 -10.44 13.10
CA GLU A 349 15.87 -11.40 12.26
C GLU A 349 17.38 -11.12 12.23
N VAL A 350 18.21 -12.16 12.39
CA VAL A 350 19.68 -12.01 12.30
C VAL A 350 20.09 -11.60 10.89
N GLU A 351 19.49 -12.24 9.88
CA GLU A 351 19.66 -11.91 8.46
C GLU A 351 18.27 -11.62 7.87
N PRO A 352 17.88 -10.34 7.74
CA PRO A 352 16.61 -9.97 7.15
C PRO A 352 16.48 -10.46 5.71
N PRO A 353 15.25 -10.79 5.26
CA PRO A 353 15.01 -11.24 3.89
C PRO A 353 15.53 -10.25 2.85
N ALA A 354 16.35 -10.74 1.92
CA ALA A 354 16.92 -9.95 0.84
C ALA A 354 15.98 -9.87 -0.37
N PHE A 355 16.19 -8.87 -1.22
CA PHE A 355 15.48 -8.72 -2.48
C PHE A 355 15.89 -9.84 -3.46
N GLY A 356 14.93 -10.61 -3.94
CA GLY A 356 15.10 -11.68 -4.92
C GLY A 356 15.04 -11.19 -6.35
N LEU A 357 15.71 -11.90 -7.26
CA LEU A 357 15.69 -11.58 -8.69
C LEU A 357 14.46 -12.14 -9.42
N GLN A 358 13.84 -13.17 -8.86
CA GLN A 358 12.66 -13.81 -9.43
C GLN A 358 11.51 -13.77 -8.41
N PRO A 359 10.34 -13.27 -8.79
CA PRO A 359 9.20 -13.24 -7.89
C PRO A 359 8.67 -14.66 -7.63
N GLU A 360 8.27 -14.90 -6.38
CA GLU A 360 7.60 -16.12 -5.97
C GLU A 360 6.07 -15.93 -6.10
N HIS A 361 5.46 -16.63 -7.04
CA HIS A 361 4.02 -16.58 -7.26
C HIS A 361 3.31 -17.78 -6.63
N THR A 362 2.17 -17.54 -6.00
CA THR A 362 1.40 -18.57 -5.30
C THR A 362 -0.05 -18.60 -5.79
N LEU A 363 -0.74 -19.71 -5.54
CA LEU A 363 -2.18 -19.83 -5.84
C LEU A 363 -3.06 -18.91 -4.99
N ASP A 364 -2.56 -18.42 -3.85
CA ASP A 364 -3.32 -17.51 -2.99
C ASP A 364 -3.67 -16.19 -3.70
N GLU A 365 -2.80 -15.74 -4.62
CA GLU A 365 -3.09 -14.56 -5.44
C GLU A 365 -4.28 -14.82 -6.37
N VAL A 366 -4.33 -16.02 -6.96
CA VAL A 366 -5.44 -16.45 -7.83
C VAL A 366 -6.73 -16.59 -7.03
N GLN A 367 -6.64 -17.15 -5.82
CA GLN A 367 -7.77 -17.28 -4.90
C GLN A 367 -8.31 -15.89 -4.50
N THR A 368 -7.44 -14.93 -4.21
CA THR A 368 -7.82 -13.57 -3.88
C THR A 368 -8.57 -12.90 -5.05
N ILE A 369 -8.08 -13.05 -6.28
CA ILE A 369 -8.74 -12.49 -7.48
C ILE A 369 -10.08 -13.19 -7.74
N GLU A 370 -10.15 -14.50 -7.53
CA GLU A 370 -11.40 -15.27 -7.63
C GLU A 370 -12.44 -14.78 -6.62
N GLU A 371 -12.04 -14.61 -5.36
CA GLU A 371 -12.90 -14.11 -4.29
C GLU A 371 -13.46 -12.71 -4.60
N ILE A 372 -12.60 -11.78 -5.03
CA ILE A 372 -13.00 -10.41 -5.40
C ILE A 372 -13.98 -10.42 -6.57
N THR A 373 -13.67 -11.17 -7.64
CA THR A 373 -14.51 -11.21 -8.84
C THR A 373 -15.84 -11.92 -8.59
N GLY A 374 -15.84 -13.00 -7.80
CA GLY A 374 -17.05 -13.68 -7.38
C GLY A 374 -17.96 -12.80 -6.53
N LEU A 375 -17.37 -12.03 -5.61
CA LEU A 375 -18.12 -11.09 -4.79
C LEU A 375 -18.72 -9.93 -5.61
N LEU A 376 -17.97 -9.39 -6.58
CA LEU A 376 -18.48 -8.39 -7.52
C LEU A 376 -19.68 -8.89 -8.31
N LEU A 377 -19.61 -10.09 -8.87
CA LEU A 377 -20.72 -10.71 -9.63
C LEU A 377 -21.94 -10.94 -8.74
N LYS A 378 -21.75 -11.49 -7.54
CA LYS A 378 -22.82 -11.72 -6.57
C LYS A 378 -23.56 -10.42 -6.21
N LEU A 379 -22.81 -9.35 -5.93
CA LEU A 379 -23.39 -8.05 -5.59
C LEU A 379 -24.08 -7.38 -6.79
N ASP A 380 -23.55 -7.57 -7.99
CA ASP A 380 -24.20 -7.09 -9.22
C ASP A 380 -25.51 -7.81 -9.48
N ASP A 381 -25.58 -9.14 -9.31
CA ASP A 381 -26.81 -9.93 -9.45
C ASP A 381 -27.88 -9.46 -8.45
N GLN A 382 -27.54 -9.31 -7.17
CA GLN A 382 -28.43 -8.78 -6.14
C GLN A 382 -28.91 -7.35 -6.43
N GLY A 383 -28.06 -6.55 -7.05
CA GLY A 383 -28.40 -5.20 -7.50
C GLY A 383 -29.36 -5.23 -8.69
N ARG A 384 -29.12 -6.09 -9.69
CA ARG A 384 -29.95 -6.22 -10.89
C ARG A 384 -31.36 -6.70 -10.57
N GLU A 385 -31.53 -7.63 -9.64
CA GLU A 385 -32.82 -8.07 -9.11
C GLU A 385 -33.66 -6.89 -8.55
N LYS A 386 -33.00 -5.86 -8.06
CA LYS A 386 -33.61 -4.62 -7.51
C LYS A 386 -33.60 -3.46 -8.52
N GLY A 387 -33.30 -3.72 -9.80
CA GLY A 387 -33.20 -2.71 -10.85
C GLY A 387 -31.98 -1.79 -10.74
N ARG A 388 -30.95 -2.16 -9.99
CA ARG A 388 -29.73 -1.34 -9.73
C ARG A 388 -28.46 -2.17 -9.86
N GLY A 389 -28.14 -2.62 -11.07
CA GLY A 389 -26.87 -3.31 -11.33
C GLY A 389 -25.66 -2.44 -10.94
N ARG A 390 -24.64 -3.07 -10.39
CA ARG A 390 -23.37 -2.43 -9.98
C ARG A 390 -22.41 -2.27 -11.16
N LEU A 391 -22.44 -3.21 -12.10
CA LEU A 391 -21.56 -3.28 -13.24
C LEU A 391 -22.32 -2.98 -14.54
N SER A 392 -21.67 -2.28 -15.48
CA SER A 392 -22.13 -2.26 -16.87
C SER A 392 -21.98 -3.65 -17.47
N ASP A 393 -22.62 -3.92 -18.60
CA ASP A 393 -22.53 -5.24 -19.28
C ASP A 393 -21.10 -5.56 -19.71
N GLN A 394 -20.34 -4.57 -20.14
CA GLN A 394 -18.92 -4.72 -20.47
C GLN A 394 -18.05 -5.04 -19.27
N GLN A 395 -18.26 -4.32 -18.15
CA GLN A 395 -17.57 -4.60 -16.89
C GLN A 395 -17.88 -6.00 -16.39
N ARG A 396 -19.18 -6.38 -16.39
CA ARG A 396 -19.63 -7.71 -16.00
C ARG A 396 -18.99 -8.80 -16.86
N PHE A 397 -18.94 -8.63 -18.17
CA PHE A 397 -18.27 -9.57 -19.07
C PHE A 397 -16.79 -9.76 -18.68
N THR A 398 -16.08 -8.66 -18.43
CA THR A 398 -14.67 -8.71 -18.03
C THR A 398 -14.50 -9.42 -16.68
N VAL A 399 -15.29 -9.06 -15.67
CA VAL A 399 -15.26 -9.68 -14.34
C VAL A 399 -15.57 -11.17 -14.42
N SER A 400 -16.59 -11.57 -15.23
CA SER A 400 -16.97 -12.96 -15.41
C SER A 400 -15.84 -13.80 -16.03
N ASN A 401 -15.18 -13.27 -17.06
CA ASN A 401 -14.06 -13.97 -17.69
C ASN A 401 -12.89 -14.18 -16.75
N VAL A 402 -12.57 -13.16 -15.93
CA VAL A 402 -11.51 -13.29 -14.91
C VAL A 402 -11.89 -14.30 -13.87
N HIS A 403 -13.12 -14.27 -13.36
CA HIS A 403 -13.63 -15.23 -12.38
C HIS A 403 -13.59 -16.68 -12.88
N VAL A 404 -14.05 -16.92 -14.10
CA VAL A 404 -14.01 -18.29 -14.70
C VAL A 404 -12.57 -18.77 -14.86
N LYS A 405 -11.67 -17.93 -15.37
CA LYS A 405 -10.27 -18.31 -15.56
C LYS A 405 -9.56 -18.57 -14.22
N THR A 406 -9.81 -17.76 -13.21
CA THR A 406 -9.20 -17.96 -11.88
C THR A 406 -9.69 -19.27 -11.24
N LYS A 407 -10.97 -19.63 -11.37
CA LYS A 407 -11.46 -20.93 -10.95
C LYS A 407 -10.74 -22.09 -11.65
N GLN A 408 -10.57 -22.01 -12.96
CA GLN A 408 -9.84 -23.03 -13.73
C GLN A 408 -8.40 -23.19 -13.23
N LEU A 409 -7.71 -22.08 -12.94
CA LEU A 409 -6.34 -22.11 -12.41
C LEU A 409 -6.27 -22.73 -11.02
N LEU A 410 -7.24 -22.48 -10.15
CA LEU A 410 -7.34 -23.11 -8.84
C LEU A 410 -7.60 -24.62 -8.95
N GLU A 411 -8.47 -25.06 -9.87
CA GLU A 411 -8.72 -26.47 -10.15
C GLU A 411 -7.47 -27.17 -10.73
N GLN A 412 -6.68 -26.48 -11.55
CA GLN A 412 -5.41 -26.98 -12.09
C GLN A 412 -4.30 -27.09 -11.01
N GLY A 413 -4.41 -26.33 -9.93
CA GLY A 413 -3.41 -26.29 -8.87
C GLY A 413 -2.06 -25.68 -9.26
N SER A 414 -1.98 -24.95 -10.40
CA SER A 414 -0.73 -24.35 -10.90
C SER A 414 -1.01 -23.12 -11.78
N VAL A 415 -0.03 -22.23 -11.86
CA VAL A 415 -0.05 -21.02 -12.69
C VAL A 415 1.19 -21.03 -13.59
N THR A 416 0.98 -21.10 -14.90
CA THR A 416 2.07 -20.98 -15.87
C THR A 416 2.50 -19.52 -16.07
N ALA A 417 3.65 -19.28 -16.69
CA ALA A 417 4.08 -17.93 -17.07
C ALA A 417 3.06 -17.22 -17.99
N SER A 418 2.39 -17.98 -18.88
CA SER A 418 1.33 -17.46 -19.74
C SER A 418 0.09 -17.05 -18.94
N ASP A 419 -0.30 -17.87 -17.96
CA ASP A 419 -1.42 -17.57 -17.08
C ASP A 419 -1.11 -16.33 -16.23
N ARG A 420 0.12 -16.22 -15.72
CA ARG A 420 0.58 -15.03 -14.98
C ARG A 420 0.47 -13.77 -15.83
N ALA A 421 1.00 -13.80 -17.04
CA ALA A 421 0.92 -12.66 -17.97
C ALA A 421 -0.54 -12.28 -18.30
N TRP A 422 -1.43 -13.26 -18.36
CA TRP A 422 -2.86 -13.02 -18.54
C TRP A 422 -3.49 -12.40 -17.29
N LEU A 423 -3.19 -12.91 -16.09
CA LEU A 423 -3.67 -12.36 -14.81
C LEU A 423 -3.24 -10.90 -14.66
N ILE A 424 -1.98 -10.56 -14.92
CA ILE A 424 -1.47 -9.18 -14.83
C ILE A 424 -2.31 -8.25 -15.72
N ARG A 425 -2.48 -8.59 -17.00
CA ARG A 425 -3.28 -7.76 -17.93
C ARG A 425 -4.73 -7.63 -17.46
N SER A 426 -5.31 -8.72 -17.00
CA SER A 426 -6.72 -8.76 -16.61
C SER A 426 -6.99 -7.97 -15.31
N THR A 427 -6.12 -8.10 -14.31
CA THR A 427 -6.21 -7.30 -13.07
C THR A 427 -6.02 -5.82 -13.33
N GLN A 428 -5.08 -5.43 -14.18
CA GLN A 428 -4.89 -4.03 -14.55
C GLN A 428 -6.12 -3.47 -15.29
N VAL A 429 -6.76 -4.26 -16.16
CA VAL A 429 -8.03 -3.86 -16.78
C VAL A 429 -9.15 -3.71 -15.75
N LEU A 430 -9.25 -4.63 -14.78
CA LEU A 430 -10.24 -4.52 -13.70
C LEU A 430 -10.03 -3.25 -12.87
N LEU A 431 -8.79 -2.97 -12.48
CA LEU A 431 -8.45 -1.75 -11.71
C LEU A 431 -8.80 -0.46 -12.47
N LEU A 432 -8.64 -0.43 -13.77
CA LEU A 432 -8.93 0.75 -14.60
C LEU A 432 -10.41 0.92 -14.94
N THR A 433 -11.20 -0.14 -14.88
CA THR A 433 -12.58 -0.12 -15.43
C THR A 433 -13.66 -0.39 -14.42
N VAL A 434 -13.36 -1.10 -13.33
CA VAL A 434 -14.35 -1.55 -12.33
C VAL A 434 -14.19 -0.76 -11.03
N PHE A 435 -12.97 -0.46 -10.63
CA PHE A 435 -12.61 0.31 -9.44
C PHE A 435 -12.13 1.71 -9.81
#